data_58a43c8196966c040ba1c2f3d1978650
#
_entry.id   58a43c8196966c040ba1c2f3d1978650
#
_cell.length_a   1.000
_cell.length_b   1.000
_cell.length_c   1.000
_cell.angle_alpha   90.00
_cell.angle_beta   90.00
_cell.angle_gamma   90.00
#
_symmetry.space_group_name_H-M   'P 1'
#
loop_
_entity.id
_entity.type
_entity.pdbx_description
1 polymer ?
#
loop_
_entity_poly.entity_id
_entity_poly.type
_entity_poly.pdbx_seq_one_letter_code
_entity_poly.pdbx_strand_id
1 'polypeptide(L)'
;MEFIKTGEKEDMIRLSDGKNSAWFEFMEMAVVDGSEYAALLQQGDDEPVILRLSEDADGREKYLTVDDDALFDKVLAALEENMEDDE
;
A
#
# COMPACT_ATOMS: atom_id res chain seq x y z
N MET A 1 8.44 -9.07 -1.73
CA MET A 1 7.87 -9.44 -0.44
C MET A 1 6.38 -9.19 -0.46
N GLU A 2 5.61 -10.04 0.19
CA GLU A 2 4.18 -9.82 0.22
C GLU A 2 3.67 -9.78 1.65
N PHE A 3 2.62 -9.02 1.82
CA PHE A 3 1.94 -8.88 3.09
C PHE A 3 0.49 -9.28 2.91
N ILE A 4 -0.09 -9.87 3.93
CA ILE A 4 -1.49 -10.28 3.90
C ILE A 4 -2.25 -9.46 4.94
N LYS A 5 -3.41 -8.97 4.55
CA LYS A 5 -4.25 -8.21 5.45
C LYS A 5 -4.87 -9.16 6.47
N THR A 6 -4.60 -8.91 7.74
CA THR A 6 -5.10 -9.76 8.82
C THR A 6 -6.04 -9.04 9.75
N GLY A 7 -6.26 -7.75 9.58
CA GLY A 7 -7.17 -7.01 10.43
C GLY A 7 -7.47 -5.65 9.86
N GLU A 8 -8.53 -5.03 10.37
CA GLU A 8 -8.98 -3.75 9.86
C GLU A 8 -9.62 -2.97 11.00
N LYS A 9 -9.35 -1.67 11.04
CA LYS A 9 -9.86 -0.84 12.13
C LYS A 9 -9.89 0.61 11.67
N GLU A 10 -11.09 1.15 11.47
CA GLU A 10 -11.24 2.54 11.02
C GLU A 10 -10.44 2.78 9.74
N ASP A 11 -9.44 3.64 9.79
CA ASP A 11 -8.62 3.95 8.63
C ASP A 11 -7.36 3.11 8.55
N MET A 12 -7.22 2.11 9.39
CA MET A 12 -5.99 1.35 9.47
C MET A 12 -6.22 -0.09 9.10
N ILE A 13 -5.18 -0.73 8.59
CA ILE A 13 -5.22 -2.15 8.32
C ILE A 13 -4.01 -2.79 8.97
N ARG A 14 -4.14 -4.05 9.31
CA ARG A 14 -3.02 -4.81 9.86
C ARG A 14 -2.50 -5.73 8.79
N LEU A 15 -1.21 -5.64 8.53
CA LEU A 15 -0.55 -6.46 7.53
C LEU A 15 0.45 -7.38 8.19
N SER A 16 0.55 -8.59 7.67
CA SER A 16 1.45 -9.59 8.21
C SER A 16 2.32 -10.16 7.09
N ASP A 17 3.60 -10.36 7.39
CA ASP A 17 4.51 -10.99 6.44
C ASP A 17 4.71 -12.47 6.76
N GLY A 18 3.91 -13.02 7.65
CA GLY A 18 4.01 -14.41 8.05
C GLY A 18 4.69 -14.60 9.38
N LYS A 19 5.46 -13.63 9.84
CA LYS A 19 6.14 -13.70 11.13
C LYS A 19 5.75 -12.56 12.02
N ASN A 20 5.63 -11.37 11.44
CA ASN A 20 5.32 -10.17 12.19
C ASN A 20 4.14 -9.48 11.58
N SER A 21 3.44 -8.71 12.37
CA SER A 21 2.35 -7.90 11.85
C SER A 21 2.45 -6.50 12.42
N ALA A 22 1.89 -5.54 11.70
CA ALA A 22 1.91 -4.15 12.11
C ALA A 22 0.69 -3.46 11.56
N TRP A 23 0.30 -2.37 12.19
CA TRP A 23 -0.81 -1.55 11.74
C TRP A 23 -0.29 -0.46 10.83
N PHE A 24 -1.01 -0.24 9.73
CA PHE A 24 -0.67 0.78 8.74
C PHE A 24 -1.87 1.66 8.51
N GLU A 25 -1.61 2.92 8.28
CA GLU A 25 -2.64 3.89 7.96
C GLU A 25 -2.62 4.17 6.46
N PHE A 26 -3.79 4.19 5.83
CA PHE A 26 -3.88 4.55 4.42
C PHE A 26 -3.64 6.04 4.25
N MET A 27 -2.69 6.39 3.39
CA MET A 27 -2.41 7.78 3.09
C MET A 27 -3.05 8.18 1.77
N GLU A 28 -2.89 7.36 0.75
CA GLU A 28 -3.39 7.69 -0.58
C GLU A 28 -3.37 6.45 -1.44
N MET A 29 -4.18 6.44 -2.49
CA MET A 29 -4.23 5.34 -3.46
C MET A 29 -4.19 5.89 -4.87
N ALA A 30 -3.66 5.10 -5.79
CA ALA A 30 -3.59 5.48 -7.19
C ALA A 30 -3.65 4.23 -8.06
N VAL A 31 -4.09 4.42 -9.30
CA VAL A 31 -4.10 3.34 -10.28
C VAL A 31 -3.07 3.66 -11.35
N VAL A 32 -2.16 2.74 -11.60
CA VAL A 32 -1.10 2.91 -12.59
C VAL A 32 -1.05 1.65 -13.43
N ASP A 33 -1.20 1.82 -14.73
CA ASP A 33 -1.12 0.69 -15.69
C ASP A 33 -2.10 -0.43 -15.33
N GLY A 34 -3.27 -0.06 -14.80
CA GLY A 34 -4.30 -1.04 -14.51
C GLY A 34 -4.18 -1.70 -13.16
N SER A 35 -3.18 -1.36 -12.39
CA SER A 35 -2.99 -1.92 -11.05
C SER A 35 -3.19 -0.85 -10.00
N GLU A 36 -3.65 -1.25 -8.83
CA GLU A 36 -3.87 -0.32 -7.74
C GLU A 36 -2.67 -0.32 -6.82
N TYR A 37 -2.29 0.87 -6.37
CA TYR A 37 -1.17 1.05 -5.46
C TYR A 37 -1.62 1.92 -4.32
N ALA A 38 -0.97 1.75 -3.18
CA ALA A 38 -1.32 2.53 -2.00
C ALA A 38 -0.07 2.99 -1.28
N ALA A 39 -0.15 4.18 -0.73
CA ALA A 39 0.86 4.67 0.20
C ALA A 39 0.33 4.42 1.60
N LEU A 40 1.10 3.68 2.38
CA LEU A 40 0.70 3.27 3.72
C LEU A 40 1.76 3.73 4.70
N LEU A 41 1.31 4.18 5.87
CA LEU A 41 2.22 4.63 6.91
C LEU A 41 2.13 3.70 8.09
N GLN A 42 3.23 3.04 8.42
CA GLN A 42 3.25 2.13 9.55
C GLN A 42 3.12 2.94 10.84
N GLN A 43 2.32 2.44 11.76
CA GLN A 43 2.12 3.11 13.03
C GLN A 43 3.46 3.25 13.75
N GLY A 44 3.80 4.46 14.14
CA GLY A 44 5.05 4.72 14.81
C GLY A 44 6.18 5.12 13.87
N ASP A 45 5.92 5.09 12.57
CA ASP A 45 6.92 5.42 11.55
C ASP A 45 6.54 6.74 10.91
N ASP A 46 7.51 7.40 10.29
CA ASP A 46 7.20 8.68 9.64
C ASP A 46 7.47 8.67 8.14
N GLU A 47 7.74 7.51 7.58
CA GLU A 47 7.95 7.38 6.14
C GLU A 47 6.94 6.39 5.57
N PRO A 48 6.17 6.79 4.56
CA PRO A 48 5.21 5.85 3.98
C PRO A 48 5.90 4.79 3.13
N VAL A 49 5.24 3.64 3.00
CA VAL A 49 5.68 2.61 2.09
C VAL A 49 4.68 2.51 0.96
N ILE A 50 5.16 2.15 -0.22
CA ILE A 50 4.33 2.03 -1.41
C ILE A 50 4.15 0.55 -1.71
N LEU A 51 2.90 0.11 -1.76
CA LEU A 51 2.60 -1.30 -1.99
C LEU A 51 1.55 -1.43 -3.08
N ARG A 52 1.62 -2.53 -3.82
CA ARG A 52 0.63 -2.84 -4.83
C ARG A 52 -0.44 -3.74 -4.22
N LEU A 53 -1.70 -3.42 -4.49
CA LEU A 53 -2.80 -4.22 -4.01
C LEU A 53 -3.06 -5.39 -4.94
N SER A 54 -3.38 -6.53 -4.35
CA SER A 54 -3.65 -7.73 -5.12
C SER A 54 -4.60 -8.61 -4.30
N GLU A 55 -4.92 -9.78 -4.84
CA GLU A 55 -5.76 -10.75 -4.17
C GLU A 55 -5.17 -12.12 -4.39
N ASP A 56 -5.23 -12.99 -3.39
CA ASP A 56 -4.79 -14.35 -3.59
C ASP A 56 -5.97 -15.20 -4.08
N ALA A 57 -5.74 -16.49 -4.23
CA ALA A 57 -6.75 -17.39 -4.78
C ALA A 57 -7.99 -17.48 -3.91
N ASP A 58 -7.86 -17.17 -2.65
CA ASP A 58 -8.98 -17.21 -1.71
C ASP A 58 -9.73 -15.89 -1.61
N GLY A 59 -9.33 -14.90 -2.39
CA GLY A 59 -9.95 -13.59 -2.33
C GLY A 59 -9.43 -12.72 -1.21
N ARG A 60 -8.35 -13.13 -0.55
CA ARG A 60 -7.76 -12.38 0.55
C ARG A 60 -6.88 -11.27 0.00
N GLU A 61 -6.98 -10.09 0.57
CA GLU A 61 -6.19 -8.96 0.10
C GLU A 61 -4.72 -9.16 0.42
N LYS A 62 -3.88 -8.91 -0.58
CA LYS A 62 -2.44 -8.98 -0.44
C LYS A 62 -1.83 -7.65 -0.85
N TYR A 63 -0.71 -7.33 -0.24
CA TYR A 63 0.01 -6.10 -0.54
C TYR A 63 1.45 -6.49 -0.86
N LEU A 64 1.90 -6.05 -2.03
CA LEU A 64 3.20 -6.47 -2.57
C LEU A 64 4.13 -5.28 -2.66
N THR A 65 5.39 -5.48 -2.33
CA THR A 65 6.37 -4.43 -2.48
C THR A 65 6.61 -4.16 -3.97
N VAL A 66 6.95 -2.92 -4.28
CA VAL A 66 7.25 -2.52 -5.66
C VAL A 66 8.77 -2.53 -5.81
N ASP A 67 9.29 -3.48 -6.58
CA ASP A 67 10.72 -3.67 -6.70
C ASP A 67 11.33 -3.03 -7.95
N ASP A 68 10.50 -2.62 -8.88
CA ASP A 68 10.96 -2.01 -10.12
C ASP A 68 11.09 -0.50 -9.92
N ASP A 69 12.29 0.03 -10.06
CA ASP A 69 12.55 1.44 -9.80
C ASP A 69 11.76 2.35 -10.74
N ALA A 70 11.67 1.99 -12.00
CA ALA A 70 10.92 2.82 -12.95
C ALA A 70 9.43 2.82 -12.60
N LEU A 71 8.91 1.68 -12.22
CA LEU A 71 7.51 1.58 -11.81
C LEU A 71 7.28 2.34 -10.50
N PHE A 72 8.21 2.23 -9.59
CA PHE A 72 8.11 2.91 -8.31
C PHE A 72 8.02 4.43 -8.51
N ASP A 73 8.86 4.97 -9.39
CA ASP A 73 8.83 6.40 -9.68
C ASP A 73 7.49 6.81 -10.28
N LYS A 74 6.96 5.97 -11.16
CA LYS A 74 5.68 6.24 -11.80
C LYS A 74 4.54 6.25 -10.78
N VAL A 75 4.56 5.27 -9.89
CA VAL A 75 3.55 5.16 -8.86
C VAL A 75 3.65 6.32 -7.89
N LEU A 76 4.87 6.68 -7.52
CA LEU A 76 5.09 7.78 -6.60
C LEU A 76 4.55 9.08 -7.17
N ALA A 77 4.81 9.33 -8.45
CA ALA A 77 4.29 10.52 -9.11
C ALA A 77 2.77 10.56 -9.12
N ALA A 78 2.15 9.40 -9.39
CA ALA A 78 0.69 9.33 -9.40
C ALA A 78 0.11 9.58 -8.02
N LEU A 79 0.75 9.06 -6.99
CA LEU A 79 0.28 9.27 -5.64
C LEU A 79 0.42 10.72 -5.22
N GLU A 80 1.52 11.35 -5.60
CA GLU A 80 1.72 12.76 -5.29
C GLU A 80 0.70 13.64 -5.99
N GLU A 81 0.37 13.28 -7.21
CA GLU A 81 -0.64 14.01 -7.95
C GLU A 81 -1.98 13.95 -7.26
N ASN A 82 -2.35 12.79 -6.77
CA ASN A 82 -3.61 12.63 -6.05
C ASN A 82 -3.62 13.41 -4.75
N MET A 83 -2.49 13.48 -4.09
CA MET A 83 -2.41 14.21 -2.84
C MET A 83 -2.50 15.70 -3.01
N GLU A 84 -2.11 16.20 -4.17
CA GLU A 84 -2.14 17.62 -4.41
C GLU A 84 -3.44 18.10 -4.97
N ASP A 85 -4.39 17.21 -5.11
CA ASP A 85 -5.59 17.52 -5.81
C ASP A 85 -6.67 18.09 -4.93
N ASP A 86 -6.37 18.72 -3.90
CA ASP A 86 -7.38 19.08 -2.96
C ASP A 86 -7.83 20.49 -3.09
N GLU A 87 -7.76 21.05 -4.16
CA GLU A 87 -8.19 22.41 -4.25
C GLU A 87 -9.61 22.56 -4.58
#